data_a3b0b1b57f72e6a3f0928eb530b7244a
#
_entry.id   a3b0b1b57f72e6a3f0928eb530b7244a
#
_cell.length_a   1.000
_cell.length_b   1.000
_cell.length_c   1.000
_cell.angle_alpha   90.00
_cell.angle_beta   90.00
_cell.angle_gamma   90.00
#
_symmetry.space_group_name_H-M   'P 1'
#
loop_
_entity.id
_entity.type
_entity.pdbx_description
1 polymer ?
#
loop_
_entity_poly.entity_id
_entity_poly.type
_entity_poly.pdbx_seq_one_letter_code
_entity_poly.pdbx_strand_id
1 'polypeptide(L)'
;MLIKFVPLFLCFATCLSIPARIAYGQETVTVALTSKAFQYTILPIAQDRGYLKEEGINLKLVYMQNAPGLQALTAGNVQFSGSGSSALVAILKGGAPFKTVIAANDQVLQWVVVRPNISSIKDLKGKKVGTTGVASIAAFMFRNIMGKYGMDGNKDVVFVDPGPVNRLPSLLSGAVDAAILSPEERYAAIDQGMKDLMFIGKEVRNSWGTIATSDRFIKEQPKVMAGFARAIVKALRYVRHNREGAIAAATKFTELDNSLVIRMYDDIAKTFTTNGVVDEEAQRNDLAIVREIAGVTEVVPIQRAYDFSFARQADQQLIKAGWKP
;
A
#
# COMPACT_ATOMS: atom_id res chain seq x y z
N MET A 1 72.69 -54.23 -30.32
CA MET A 1 72.20 -53.72 -29.02
C MET A 1 71.36 -52.49 -29.34
N LEU A 2 70.02 -52.70 -29.53
CA LEU A 2 69.07 -51.64 -29.96
C LEU A 2 68.40 -51.07 -28.70
N ILE A 3 68.56 -49.79 -28.49
CA ILE A 3 67.88 -49.04 -27.46
C ILE A 3 66.56 -48.51 -28.02
N LYS A 4 65.42 -48.98 -27.44
CA LYS A 4 64.11 -48.49 -27.80
C LYS A 4 63.79 -47.22 -26.98
N PHE A 5 63.56 -46.12 -27.72
CA PHE A 5 62.98 -44.87 -27.14
C PHE A 5 61.48 -45.04 -26.98
N VAL A 6 60.95 -44.78 -25.78
CA VAL A 6 59.53 -44.69 -25.47
C VAL A 6 59.20 -43.20 -25.35
N PRO A 7 58.25 -42.65 -26.06
CA PRO A 7 57.85 -41.25 -25.88
C PRO A 7 56.89 -41.14 -24.68
N LEU A 8 57.26 -40.25 -23.74
CA LEU A 8 56.44 -39.87 -22.58
C LEU A 8 55.36 -38.87 -23.04
N PHE A 9 54.09 -39.32 -23.08
CA PHE A 9 52.95 -38.45 -23.35
C PHE A 9 52.61 -37.67 -22.10
N LEU A 10 52.85 -36.36 -22.10
CA LEU A 10 52.48 -35.42 -21.03
C LEU A 10 51.01 -35.01 -21.23
N CYS A 11 50.05 -35.60 -20.48
CA CYS A 11 48.65 -35.16 -20.45
C CYS A 11 48.56 -33.85 -19.70
N PHE A 12 48.34 -32.76 -20.43
CA PHE A 12 47.96 -31.46 -19.89
C PHE A 12 46.47 -31.51 -19.48
N ALA A 13 46.19 -31.72 -18.19
CA ALA A 13 44.82 -31.59 -17.66
C ALA A 13 44.47 -30.11 -17.55
N THR A 14 43.73 -29.59 -18.52
CA THR A 14 43.10 -28.26 -18.44
C THR A 14 41.96 -28.30 -17.42
N CYS A 15 42.21 -27.86 -16.17
CA CYS A 15 41.16 -27.58 -15.20
C CYS A 15 40.28 -26.44 -15.72
N LEU A 16 39.13 -26.77 -16.30
CA LEU A 16 38.04 -25.81 -16.49
C LEU A 16 37.52 -25.40 -15.09
N SER A 17 37.96 -24.26 -14.63
CA SER A 17 37.37 -23.60 -13.46
C SER A 17 35.94 -23.13 -13.83
N ILE A 18 34.93 -23.94 -13.56
CA ILE A 18 33.53 -23.53 -13.59
C ILE A 18 33.38 -22.55 -12.43
N PRO A 19 33.00 -21.27 -12.68
CA PRO A 19 32.74 -20.35 -11.59
C PRO A 19 31.60 -20.92 -10.77
N ALA A 20 31.86 -21.28 -9.53
CA ALA A 20 30.83 -21.66 -8.57
C ALA A 20 29.87 -20.47 -8.45
N ARG A 21 28.69 -20.56 -9.07
CA ARG A 21 27.57 -19.68 -8.74
C ARG A 21 27.27 -19.90 -7.27
N ILE A 22 27.72 -19.01 -6.42
CA ILE A 22 27.28 -18.94 -5.03
C ILE A 22 25.76 -18.79 -5.11
N ALA A 23 25.05 -19.87 -4.83
CA ALA A 23 23.60 -19.81 -4.63
C ALA A 23 23.39 -18.99 -3.34
N TYR A 24 23.18 -17.69 -3.48
CA TYR A 24 22.66 -16.88 -2.39
C TYR A 24 21.31 -17.51 -2.01
N GLY A 25 21.21 -18.07 -0.80
CA GLY A 25 19.95 -18.52 -0.25
C GLY A 25 18.95 -17.36 -0.33
N GLN A 26 17.69 -17.66 -0.71
CA GLN A 26 16.65 -16.64 -0.75
C GLN A 26 16.43 -16.08 0.65
N GLU A 27 16.51 -14.76 0.78
CA GLU A 27 16.19 -14.04 2.01
C GLU A 27 14.67 -14.03 2.21
N THR A 28 14.17 -14.50 3.34
CA THR A 28 12.73 -14.45 3.61
C THR A 28 12.34 -13.09 4.15
N VAL A 29 11.49 -12.39 3.40
CA VAL A 29 10.91 -11.10 3.77
C VAL A 29 9.45 -11.32 4.15
N THR A 30 9.11 -11.01 5.40
CA THR A 30 7.74 -11.10 5.91
C THR A 30 7.10 -9.71 5.92
N VAL A 31 5.91 -9.62 5.33
CA VAL A 31 5.09 -8.39 5.31
C VAL A 31 3.81 -8.62 6.11
N ALA A 32 3.58 -7.78 7.13
CA ALA A 32 2.34 -7.78 7.89
C ALA A 32 1.30 -6.90 7.20
N LEU A 33 0.11 -7.43 6.96
CA LEU A 33 -1.04 -6.72 6.40
C LEU A 33 -2.24 -6.85 7.33
N THR A 34 -3.15 -5.87 7.29
CA THR A 34 -4.41 -5.96 8.05
C THR A 34 -5.51 -6.72 7.31
N SER A 35 -5.42 -6.76 5.97
CA SER A 35 -6.39 -7.43 5.11
C SER A 35 -5.80 -7.66 3.71
N LYS A 36 -6.51 -8.46 2.91
CA LYS A 36 -6.22 -8.66 1.49
C LYS A 36 -6.81 -7.52 0.62
N ALA A 37 -6.53 -6.27 0.98
CA ALA A 37 -7.09 -5.12 0.28
C ALA A 37 -6.43 -4.92 -1.09
N PHE A 38 -7.20 -4.40 -2.05
CA PHE A 38 -6.83 -4.27 -3.46
C PHE A 38 -5.48 -3.57 -3.69
N GLN A 39 -5.16 -2.52 -2.93
CA GLN A 39 -3.90 -1.78 -3.06
C GLN A 39 -2.65 -2.63 -2.76
N TYR A 40 -2.78 -3.74 -2.03
CA TYR A 40 -1.67 -4.64 -1.72
C TYR A 40 -1.50 -5.77 -2.75
N THR A 41 -2.28 -5.80 -3.83
CA THR A 41 -2.13 -6.76 -4.94
C THR A 41 -0.74 -6.70 -5.58
N ILE A 42 -0.03 -5.59 -5.45
CA ILE A 42 1.36 -5.42 -5.87
C ILE A 42 2.31 -6.45 -5.25
N LEU A 43 2.02 -6.93 -4.03
CA LEU A 43 2.85 -7.92 -3.33
C LEU A 43 2.76 -9.31 -3.98
N PRO A 44 1.58 -9.94 -4.16
CA PRO A 44 1.47 -11.20 -4.89
C PRO A 44 1.87 -11.06 -6.36
N ILE A 45 1.65 -9.93 -7.02
CA ILE A 45 2.16 -9.70 -8.38
C ILE A 45 3.69 -9.75 -8.39
N ALA A 46 4.37 -9.08 -7.46
CA ALA A 46 5.83 -9.11 -7.38
C ALA A 46 6.36 -10.54 -7.15
N GLN A 47 5.62 -11.36 -6.42
CA GLN A 47 5.95 -12.77 -6.18
C GLN A 47 5.65 -13.64 -7.42
N ASP A 48 4.42 -13.62 -7.92
CA ASP A 48 3.93 -14.51 -8.99
C ASP A 48 4.62 -14.21 -10.33
N ARG A 49 5.00 -12.94 -10.58
CA ARG A 49 5.79 -12.51 -11.75
C ARG A 49 7.30 -12.79 -11.60
N GLY A 50 7.74 -13.29 -10.45
CA GLY A 50 9.14 -13.61 -10.19
C GLY A 50 10.02 -12.40 -9.88
N TYR A 51 9.48 -11.18 -9.78
CA TYR A 51 10.27 -9.96 -9.53
C TYR A 51 11.03 -10.02 -8.20
N LEU A 52 10.43 -10.59 -7.15
CA LEU A 52 11.10 -10.81 -5.87
C LEU A 52 12.16 -11.91 -5.98
N LYS A 53 11.89 -12.96 -6.75
CA LYS A 53 12.86 -14.06 -6.97
C LYS A 53 14.11 -13.57 -7.68
N GLU A 54 13.98 -12.65 -8.65
CA GLU A 54 15.11 -12.00 -9.32
C GLU A 54 16.04 -11.28 -8.34
N GLU A 55 15.50 -10.80 -7.22
CA GLU A 55 16.21 -10.11 -6.15
C GLU A 55 16.67 -11.05 -5.02
N GLY A 56 16.47 -12.35 -5.16
CA GLY A 56 16.80 -13.33 -4.12
C GLY A 56 15.87 -13.28 -2.90
N ILE A 57 14.66 -12.75 -3.06
CA ILE A 57 13.68 -12.55 -1.97
C ILE A 57 12.56 -13.60 -2.08
N ASN A 58 12.26 -14.24 -0.96
CA ASN A 58 11.07 -15.06 -0.74
C ASN A 58 10.07 -14.28 0.12
N LEU A 59 8.88 -14.00 -0.41
CA LEU A 59 7.85 -13.22 0.29
C LEU A 59 6.97 -14.11 1.16
N LYS A 60 6.77 -13.70 2.41
CA LYS A 60 5.76 -14.25 3.30
C LYS A 60 4.77 -13.16 3.72
N LEU A 61 3.49 -13.36 3.44
CA LEU A 61 2.43 -12.48 3.92
C LEU A 61 1.83 -13.04 5.22
N VAL A 62 1.67 -12.17 6.21
CA VAL A 62 1.00 -12.49 7.48
C VAL A 62 -0.08 -11.45 7.74
N TYR A 63 -1.21 -11.90 8.29
CA TYR A 63 -2.35 -11.02 8.53
C TYR A 63 -2.51 -10.79 10.02
N MET A 64 -2.50 -9.51 10.42
CA MET A 64 -2.65 -9.11 11.81
C MET A 64 -3.12 -7.66 11.91
N GLN A 65 -3.74 -7.30 13.02
CA GLN A 65 -4.17 -5.92 13.28
C GLN A 65 -2.98 -4.95 13.34
N ASN A 66 -3.24 -3.65 13.15
CA ASN A 66 -2.20 -2.63 13.08
C ASN A 66 -1.24 -2.63 14.29
N ALA A 67 -1.76 -2.67 15.53
CA ALA A 67 -0.92 -2.59 16.71
C ALA A 67 0.01 -3.82 16.85
N PRO A 68 -0.47 -5.09 16.78
CA PRO A 68 0.41 -6.26 16.71
C PRO A 68 1.40 -6.21 15.54
N GLY A 69 0.97 -5.72 14.36
CA GLY A 69 1.84 -5.58 13.17
C GLY A 69 3.01 -4.63 13.41
N LEU A 70 2.77 -3.50 14.05
CA LEU A 70 3.82 -2.53 14.40
C LEU A 70 4.72 -3.05 15.53
N GLN A 71 4.19 -3.80 16.49
CA GLN A 71 5.00 -4.48 17.50
C GLN A 71 5.93 -5.53 16.87
N ALA A 72 5.41 -6.34 15.94
CA ALA A 72 6.20 -7.31 15.20
C ALA A 72 7.30 -6.64 14.34
N LEU A 73 6.99 -5.47 13.73
CA LEU A 73 7.95 -4.67 12.99
C LEU A 73 9.06 -4.12 13.92
N THR A 74 8.70 -3.62 15.10
CA THR A 74 9.65 -3.14 16.11
C THR A 74 10.59 -4.27 16.57
N ALA A 75 10.04 -5.46 16.81
CA ALA A 75 10.79 -6.63 17.22
C ALA A 75 11.66 -7.24 16.08
N GLY A 76 11.37 -6.89 14.80
CA GLY A 76 12.04 -7.45 13.63
C GLY A 76 11.48 -8.81 13.19
N ASN A 77 10.35 -9.24 13.76
CA ASN A 77 9.65 -10.47 13.38
C ASN A 77 8.99 -10.36 11.99
N VAL A 78 8.70 -9.14 11.57
CA VAL A 78 8.35 -8.79 10.18
C VAL A 78 9.27 -7.67 9.69
N GLN A 79 9.57 -7.65 8.41
CA GLN A 79 10.45 -6.66 7.80
C GLN A 79 9.67 -5.45 7.30
N PHE A 80 8.41 -5.66 6.92
CA PHE A 80 7.54 -4.59 6.43
C PHE A 80 6.14 -4.71 7.02
N SER A 81 5.44 -3.58 7.06
CA SER A 81 4.05 -3.52 7.50
C SER A 81 3.23 -2.59 6.60
N GLY A 82 2.07 -3.09 6.14
CA GLY A 82 1.04 -2.30 5.47
C GLY A 82 0.12 -1.56 6.45
N SER A 83 0.64 -1.11 7.60
CA SER A 83 -0.14 -0.45 8.66
C SER A 83 -0.55 0.99 8.34
N GLY A 84 -0.15 1.51 7.16
CA GLY A 84 -0.55 2.82 6.68
C GLY A 84 -0.30 3.93 7.68
N SER A 85 -1.35 4.69 7.93
CA SER A 85 -1.33 5.82 8.87
C SER A 85 -1.05 5.46 10.33
N SER A 86 -1.29 4.21 10.74
CA SER A 86 -0.94 3.78 12.11
C SER A 86 0.57 3.81 12.35
N ALA A 87 1.38 3.54 11.33
CA ALA A 87 2.83 3.71 11.41
C ALA A 87 3.21 5.20 11.58
N LEU A 88 2.54 6.10 10.85
CA LEU A 88 2.75 7.56 11.00
C LEU A 88 2.35 8.04 12.40
N VAL A 89 1.22 7.56 12.94
CA VAL A 89 0.82 7.86 14.34
C VAL A 89 1.90 7.41 15.33
N ALA A 90 2.43 6.20 15.17
CA ALA A 90 3.48 5.68 16.04
C ALA A 90 4.76 6.51 15.95
N ILE A 91 5.12 6.99 14.76
CA ILE A 91 6.27 7.89 14.55
C ILE A 91 6.05 9.22 15.26
N LEU A 92 4.88 9.85 15.09
CA LEU A 92 4.60 11.17 15.61
C LEU A 92 4.41 11.16 17.14
N LYS A 93 3.66 10.21 17.65
CA LYS A 93 3.26 10.15 19.05
C LYS A 93 4.30 9.50 19.97
N GLY A 94 4.96 8.46 19.45
CA GLY A 94 5.88 7.62 20.22
C GLY A 94 7.33 7.65 19.75
N GLY A 95 7.68 8.45 18.74
CA GLY A 95 9.03 8.48 18.19
C GLY A 95 9.47 7.14 17.57
N ALA A 96 8.53 6.28 17.18
CA ALA A 96 8.84 4.95 16.65
C ALA A 96 9.86 5.05 15.48
N PRO A 97 10.89 4.17 15.44
CA PRO A 97 11.95 4.22 14.44
C PRO A 97 11.52 3.54 13.14
N PHE A 98 10.48 4.09 12.52
CA PHE A 98 9.92 3.60 11.26
C PHE A 98 10.05 4.64 10.14
N LYS A 99 10.01 4.15 8.90
CA LYS A 99 9.87 4.92 7.67
C LYS A 99 8.81 4.31 6.78
N THR A 100 7.98 5.14 6.17
CA THR A 100 7.19 4.76 5.00
C THR A 100 8.11 4.76 3.79
N VAL A 101 8.25 3.62 3.12
CA VAL A 101 9.22 3.40 2.04
C VAL A 101 8.58 3.16 0.68
N ILE A 102 7.30 2.81 0.66
CA ILE A 102 6.47 2.62 -0.54
C ILE A 102 5.09 3.22 -0.28
N ALA A 103 4.53 3.88 -1.28
CA ALA A 103 3.12 4.24 -1.37
C ALA A 103 2.54 3.62 -2.66
N ALA A 104 1.59 2.71 -2.51
CA ALA A 104 0.99 2.05 -3.66
C ALA A 104 0.13 3.04 -4.47
N ASN A 105 -0.64 3.89 -3.83
CA ASN A 105 -1.55 4.84 -4.45
C ASN A 105 -1.27 6.27 -3.97
N ASP A 106 -1.53 7.24 -4.84
CA ASP A 106 -1.43 8.69 -4.59
C ASP A 106 -2.77 9.33 -4.25
N GLN A 107 -3.80 8.51 -4.08
CA GLN A 107 -5.17 8.91 -3.74
C GLN A 107 -5.76 7.95 -2.70
N VAL A 108 -6.52 8.51 -1.77
CA VAL A 108 -7.23 7.75 -0.74
C VAL A 108 -8.40 7.00 -1.36
N LEU A 109 -8.39 5.68 -1.29
CA LEU A 109 -9.43 4.82 -1.88
C LEU A 109 -10.66 4.72 -0.96
N GLN A 110 -11.34 5.85 -0.75
CA GLN A 110 -12.56 5.94 0.04
C GLN A 110 -13.59 6.80 -0.69
N TRP A 111 -14.84 6.39 -0.63
CA TRP A 111 -15.99 7.07 -1.22
C TRP A 111 -17.01 7.44 -0.15
N VAL A 112 -17.60 8.62 -0.27
CA VAL A 112 -18.82 8.98 0.46
C VAL A 112 -19.99 8.49 -0.38
N VAL A 113 -20.69 7.48 0.12
CA VAL A 113 -21.88 6.89 -0.52
C VAL A 113 -23.10 7.27 0.31
N VAL A 114 -24.18 7.62 -0.36
CA VAL A 114 -25.37 8.20 0.24
C VAL A 114 -26.64 7.49 -0.18
N ARG A 115 -27.69 7.69 0.61
CA ARG A 115 -29.04 7.26 0.25
C ARG A 115 -29.57 8.05 -0.96
N PRO A 116 -30.51 7.49 -1.75
CA PRO A 116 -30.97 8.08 -3.02
C PRO A 116 -31.51 9.50 -2.93
N ASN A 117 -32.03 9.90 -1.77
CA ASN A 117 -32.61 11.24 -1.54
C ASN A 117 -31.58 12.34 -1.23
N ILE A 118 -30.27 12.02 -1.20
CA ILE A 118 -29.18 12.96 -0.98
C ILE A 118 -28.49 13.17 -2.34
N SER A 119 -28.26 14.42 -2.72
CA SER A 119 -27.69 14.78 -4.02
C SER A 119 -26.49 15.71 -3.91
N SER A 120 -26.26 16.31 -2.75
CA SER A 120 -25.16 17.23 -2.51
C SER A 120 -24.57 17.07 -1.11
N ILE A 121 -23.35 17.58 -0.89
CA ILE A 121 -22.75 17.62 0.45
C ILE A 121 -23.61 18.46 1.42
N LYS A 122 -24.26 19.52 0.92
CA LYS A 122 -25.12 20.38 1.74
C LYS A 122 -26.35 19.66 2.29
N ASP A 123 -26.85 18.63 1.57
CA ASP A 123 -27.97 17.81 2.02
C ASP A 123 -27.63 16.93 3.23
N LEU A 124 -26.33 16.81 3.55
CA LEU A 124 -25.84 16.09 4.73
C LEU A 124 -26.03 16.88 6.04
N LYS A 125 -26.49 18.13 6.00
CA LYS A 125 -26.73 18.93 7.22
C LYS A 125 -27.74 18.23 8.13
N GLY A 126 -27.34 18.00 9.38
CA GLY A 126 -28.12 17.25 10.37
C GLY A 126 -28.15 15.72 10.17
N LYS A 127 -27.44 15.19 9.19
CA LYS A 127 -27.44 13.77 8.83
C LYS A 127 -26.37 12.98 9.55
N LYS A 128 -26.55 11.64 9.60
CA LYS A 128 -25.60 10.69 10.18
C LYS A 128 -24.69 10.13 9.09
N VAL A 129 -23.38 10.16 9.33
CA VAL A 129 -22.35 9.63 8.43
C VAL A 129 -21.61 8.48 9.12
N GLY A 130 -21.77 7.27 8.58
CA GLY A 130 -21.11 6.06 9.06
C GLY A 130 -19.62 6.03 8.64
N THR A 131 -18.74 5.70 9.59
CA THR A 131 -17.28 5.63 9.38
C THR A 131 -16.64 4.55 10.26
N THR A 132 -15.36 4.25 10.03
CA THR A 132 -14.58 3.27 10.81
C THR A 132 -14.11 3.79 12.18
N GLY A 133 -14.72 4.84 12.67
CA GLY A 133 -14.38 5.53 13.89
C GLY A 133 -14.52 7.04 13.70
N VAL A 134 -15.11 7.72 14.67
CA VAL A 134 -15.34 9.18 14.60
C VAL A 134 -14.03 9.98 14.52
N ALA A 135 -12.91 9.40 14.98
CA ALA A 135 -11.56 9.94 14.87
C ALA A 135 -10.74 9.26 13.77
N SER A 136 -11.36 8.52 12.84
CA SER A 136 -10.64 7.90 11.73
C SER A 136 -10.12 8.93 10.73
N ILE A 137 -9.06 8.57 9.99
CA ILE A 137 -8.49 9.44 8.94
C ILE A 137 -9.54 9.82 7.90
N ALA A 138 -10.36 8.86 7.47
CA ALA A 138 -11.41 9.12 6.48
C ALA A 138 -12.47 10.10 7.00
N ALA A 139 -12.89 9.97 8.28
CA ALA A 139 -13.80 10.92 8.90
C ALA A 139 -13.17 12.31 9.00
N PHE A 140 -11.89 12.36 9.38
CA PHE A 140 -11.14 13.62 9.48
C PHE A 140 -11.02 14.30 8.10
N MET A 141 -10.59 13.57 7.08
CA MET A 141 -10.52 14.09 5.71
C MET A 141 -11.87 14.65 5.25
N PHE A 142 -12.93 13.89 5.49
CA PHE A 142 -14.26 14.32 5.05
C PHE A 142 -14.75 15.56 5.81
N ARG A 143 -14.48 15.70 7.11
CA ARG A 143 -14.74 16.96 7.84
C ARG A 143 -14.05 18.16 7.20
N ASN A 144 -12.79 18.02 6.84
CA ASN A 144 -12.02 19.09 6.20
C ASN A 144 -12.53 19.42 4.81
N ILE A 145 -12.93 18.40 4.04
CA ILE A 145 -13.54 18.57 2.72
C ILE A 145 -14.84 19.37 2.83
N MET A 146 -15.69 19.08 3.83
CA MET A 146 -16.95 19.78 4.03
C MET A 146 -16.76 21.29 4.18
N GLY A 147 -15.63 21.73 4.78
CA GLY A 147 -15.26 23.14 4.87
C GLY A 147 -15.18 23.85 3.51
N LYS A 148 -14.72 23.15 2.46
CA LYS A 148 -14.68 23.69 1.07
C LYS A 148 -16.08 23.98 0.50
N TYR A 149 -17.10 23.34 1.08
CA TYR A 149 -18.51 23.48 0.67
C TYR A 149 -19.30 24.39 1.61
N GLY A 150 -18.61 25.09 2.52
CA GLY A 150 -19.22 26.02 3.49
C GLY A 150 -19.95 25.34 4.64
N MET A 151 -19.57 24.10 4.97
CA MET A 151 -20.13 23.33 6.09
C MET A 151 -19.08 23.12 7.20
N ASP A 152 -19.51 23.14 8.44
CA ASP A 152 -18.70 22.77 9.60
C ASP A 152 -18.83 21.24 9.83
N GLY A 153 -17.85 20.47 9.40
CA GLY A 153 -17.87 19.01 9.53
C GLY A 153 -17.95 18.49 10.97
N ASN A 154 -17.74 19.35 11.99
CA ASN A 154 -17.88 18.97 13.40
C ASN A 154 -19.28 19.28 13.98
N LYS A 155 -20.05 20.16 13.33
CA LYS A 155 -21.37 20.62 13.82
C LYS A 155 -22.51 20.25 12.90
N ASP A 156 -22.28 20.28 11.58
CA ASP A 156 -23.34 20.12 10.59
C ASP A 156 -23.68 18.65 10.30
N VAL A 157 -22.85 17.69 10.71
CA VAL A 157 -23.10 16.25 10.56
C VAL A 157 -22.79 15.49 11.84
N VAL A 158 -23.39 14.32 11.97
CA VAL A 158 -23.12 13.39 13.08
C VAL A 158 -22.34 12.20 12.57
N PHE A 159 -21.04 12.11 12.88
CA PHE A 159 -20.26 10.93 12.57
C PHE A 159 -20.59 9.79 13.54
N VAL A 160 -20.84 8.61 13.01
CA VAL A 160 -21.21 7.41 13.76
C VAL A 160 -20.23 6.29 13.41
N ASP A 161 -19.80 5.54 14.43
CA ASP A 161 -19.05 4.31 14.24
C ASP A 161 -19.98 3.10 14.43
N PRO A 162 -20.52 2.52 13.37
CA PRO A 162 -21.37 1.32 13.45
C PRO A 162 -20.54 0.05 13.64
N GLY A 163 -19.22 0.15 13.74
CA GLY A 163 -18.28 -0.95 13.70
C GLY A 163 -17.77 -1.26 12.28
N PRO A 164 -16.61 -1.91 12.18
CA PRO A 164 -15.87 -2.05 10.93
C PRO A 164 -16.60 -2.81 9.82
N VAL A 165 -17.50 -3.74 10.16
CA VAL A 165 -18.26 -4.55 9.19
C VAL A 165 -19.70 -4.08 8.99
N ASN A 166 -20.13 -3.01 9.68
CA ASN A 166 -21.52 -2.60 9.71
C ASN A 166 -21.81 -1.29 8.95
N ARG A 167 -20.83 -0.67 8.31
CA ARG A 167 -21.03 0.59 7.58
C ARG A 167 -22.03 0.44 6.44
N LEU A 168 -21.80 -0.54 5.58
CA LEU A 168 -22.73 -0.85 4.49
C LEU A 168 -24.10 -1.27 5.00
N PRO A 169 -24.26 -2.25 5.91
CA PRO A 169 -25.57 -2.57 6.47
C PRO A 169 -26.29 -1.38 7.12
N SER A 170 -25.57 -0.49 7.82
CA SER A 170 -26.16 0.70 8.44
C SER A 170 -26.66 1.71 7.40
N LEU A 171 -25.96 1.87 6.26
CA LEU A 171 -26.42 2.70 5.16
C LEU A 171 -27.68 2.11 4.50
N LEU A 172 -27.67 0.81 4.23
CA LEU A 172 -28.79 0.11 3.58
C LEU A 172 -30.05 0.11 4.42
N SER A 173 -29.93 -0.11 5.73
CA SER A 173 -31.06 -0.07 6.68
C SER A 173 -31.57 1.35 6.98
N GLY A 174 -30.79 2.40 6.65
CA GLY A 174 -31.11 3.77 6.98
C GLY A 174 -30.76 4.19 8.42
N ALA A 175 -29.98 3.39 9.14
CA ALA A 175 -29.43 3.77 10.44
C ALA A 175 -28.44 4.94 10.31
N VAL A 176 -27.80 5.07 9.12
CA VAL A 176 -27.04 6.25 8.70
C VAL A 176 -27.52 6.73 7.32
N ASP A 177 -27.36 8.01 7.04
CA ASP A 177 -27.78 8.66 5.78
C ASP A 177 -26.71 8.59 4.70
N ALA A 178 -25.45 8.57 5.14
CA ALA A 178 -24.24 8.42 4.32
C ALA A 178 -23.26 7.47 5.00
N ALA A 179 -22.32 6.89 4.24
CA ALA A 179 -21.22 6.12 4.79
C ALA A 179 -19.94 6.36 3.98
N ILE A 180 -18.80 6.36 4.67
CA ILE A 180 -17.48 6.37 4.03
C ILE A 180 -17.08 4.91 3.82
N LEU A 181 -17.06 4.48 2.55
CA LEU A 181 -16.93 3.09 2.15
C LEU A 181 -15.65 2.84 1.38
N SER A 182 -15.11 1.63 1.53
CA SER A 182 -14.06 1.07 0.67
C SER A 182 -14.60 0.76 -0.74
N PRO A 183 -13.73 0.49 -1.72
CA PRO A 183 -14.18 0.21 -3.10
C PRO A 183 -15.20 -0.92 -3.18
N GLU A 184 -14.95 -2.03 -2.51
CA GLU A 184 -15.82 -3.20 -2.51
C GLU A 184 -17.18 -2.91 -1.85
N GLU A 185 -17.20 -2.22 -0.73
CA GLU A 185 -18.44 -1.83 -0.05
C GLU A 185 -19.25 -0.81 -0.87
N ARG A 186 -18.55 0.13 -1.53
CA ARG A 186 -19.17 1.12 -2.43
C ARG A 186 -19.96 0.45 -3.54
N TYR A 187 -19.36 -0.51 -4.24
CA TYR A 187 -20.07 -1.21 -5.33
C TYR A 187 -21.23 -2.02 -4.82
N ALA A 188 -21.06 -2.71 -3.69
CA ALA A 188 -22.17 -3.42 -3.06
C ALA A 188 -23.33 -2.49 -2.64
N ALA A 189 -23.02 -1.24 -2.24
CA ALA A 189 -24.01 -0.22 -1.93
C ALA A 189 -24.74 0.27 -3.20
N ILE A 190 -23.99 0.56 -4.28
CA ILE A 190 -24.52 1.03 -5.56
C ILE A 190 -25.46 -0.01 -6.18
N ASP A 191 -25.09 -1.30 -6.14
CA ASP A 191 -25.90 -2.40 -6.65
C ASP A 191 -27.23 -2.55 -5.87
N GLN A 192 -27.32 -1.96 -4.68
CA GLN A 192 -28.53 -1.87 -3.85
C GLN A 192 -29.20 -0.49 -3.89
N GLY A 193 -28.91 0.32 -4.90
CA GLY A 193 -29.58 1.58 -5.17
C GLY A 193 -29.04 2.80 -4.41
N MET A 194 -27.94 2.67 -3.70
CA MET A 194 -27.25 3.82 -3.10
C MET A 194 -26.51 4.63 -4.18
N LYS A 195 -26.09 5.86 -3.87
CA LYS A 195 -25.42 6.75 -4.81
C LYS A 195 -24.05 7.19 -4.33
N ASP A 196 -23.09 7.29 -5.26
CA ASP A 196 -21.85 8.01 -5.00
C ASP A 196 -22.13 9.49 -4.83
N LEU A 197 -21.69 10.05 -3.72
CA LEU A 197 -21.65 11.50 -3.53
C LEU A 197 -20.29 12.06 -3.88
N MET A 198 -19.22 11.37 -3.47
CA MET A 198 -17.86 11.89 -3.63
C MET A 198 -16.81 10.77 -3.54
N PHE A 199 -15.77 10.88 -4.35
CA PHE A 199 -14.52 10.16 -4.18
C PHE A 199 -13.54 11.04 -3.38
N ILE A 200 -13.23 10.67 -2.15
CA ILE A 200 -12.37 11.45 -1.24
C ILE A 200 -10.98 11.67 -1.84
N GLY A 201 -10.45 10.67 -2.54
CA GLY A 201 -9.13 10.74 -3.16
C GLY A 201 -8.96 11.80 -4.25
N LYS A 202 -10.05 12.38 -4.81
CA LYS A 202 -9.99 13.52 -5.71
C LYS A 202 -9.90 14.87 -4.99
N GLU A 203 -10.34 14.91 -3.75
CA GLU A 203 -10.44 16.14 -2.96
C GLU A 203 -9.18 16.48 -2.18
N VAL A 204 -8.39 15.46 -1.87
CA VAL A 204 -7.17 15.60 -1.08
C VAL A 204 -6.06 14.73 -1.67
N ARG A 205 -4.85 15.27 -1.69
CA ARG A 205 -3.65 14.51 -2.07
C ARG A 205 -3.06 13.88 -0.84
N ASN A 206 -3.06 12.55 -0.80
CA ASN A 206 -2.55 11.77 0.32
C ASN A 206 -2.00 10.44 -0.19
N SER A 207 -1.11 9.82 0.56
CA SER A 207 -0.67 8.45 0.27
C SER A 207 -1.72 7.43 0.70
N TRP A 208 -1.76 6.29 -0.02
CA TRP A 208 -2.59 5.15 0.34
C TRP A 208 -1.87 3.83 0.03
N GLY A 209 -2.26 2.76 0.73
CA GLY A 209 -1.59 1.47 0.54
C GLY A 209 -0.10 1.53 0.85
N THR A 210 0.28 2.29 1.87
CA THR A 210 1.68 2.49 2.23
C THR A 210 2.29 1.27 2.90
N ILE A 211 3.59 1.07 2.66
CA ILE A 211 4.40 0.04 3.29
C ILE A 211 5.48 0.74 4.11
N ALA A 212 5.53 0.42 5.40
CA ALA A 212 6.52 0.92 6.34
C ALA A 212 7.54 -0.17 6.69
N THR A 213 8.75 0.26 7.06
CA THR A 213 9.81 -0.59 7.61
C THR A 213 10.53 0.12 8.76
N SER A 214 11.41 -0.59 9.48
CA SER A 214 12.19 0.00 10.57
C SER A 214 13.50 0.62 10.09
N ASP A 215 13.95 1.70 10.76
CA ASP A 215 15.26 2.32 10.53
C ASP A 215 16.39 1.27 10.66
N ARG A 216 16.22 0.29 11.59
CA ARG A 216 17.14 -0.81 11.78
C ARG A 216 17.26 -1.67 10.51
N PHE A 217 16.13 -2.09 9.93
CA PHE A 217 16.14 -2.92 8.72
C PHE A 217 16.77 -2.19 7.53
N ILE A 218 16.47 -0.89 7.35
CA ILE A 218 17.09 -0.07 6.31
C ILE A 218 18.61 -0.08 6.47
N LYS A 219 19.12 0.06 7.69
CA LYS A 219 20.55 0.13 7.99
C LYS A 219 21.26 -1.22 7.87
N GLU A 220 20.64 -2.29 8.39
CA GLU A 220 21.27 -3.61 8.48
C GLU A 220 21.13 -4.42 7.18
N GLN A 221 20.05 -4.19 6.40
CA GLN A 221 19.71 -4.95 5.20
C GLN A 221 19.45 -4.07 3.96
N PRO A 222 20.31 -3.10 3.63
CA PRO A 222 20.08 -2.14 2.55
C PRO A 222 19.94 -2.81 1.17
N LYS A 223 20.63 -3.94 0.95
CA LYS A 223 20.51 -4.71 -0.30
C LYS A 223 19.13 -5.35 -0.46
N VAL A 224 18.61 -5.95 0.61
CA VAL A 224 17.27 -6.55 0.62
C VAL A 224 16.21 -5.48 0.46
N MET A 225 16.37 -4.33 1.16
CA MET A 225 15.49 -3.16 1.00
C MET A 225 15.45 -2.66 -0.45
N ALA A 226 16.62 -2.52 -1.10
CA ALA A 226 16.72 -2.08 -2.50
C ALA A 226 16.07 -3.09 -3.45
N GLY A 227 16.32 -4.39 -3.26
CA GLY A 227 15.71 -5.46 -4.05
C GLY A 227 14.18 -5.49 -3.89
N PHE A 228 13.69 -5.38 -2.65
CA PHE A 228 12.26 -5.30 -2.38
C PHE A 228 11.64 -4.10 -3.08
N ALA A 229 12.20 -2.90 -2.93
CA ALA A 229 11.71 -1.70 -3.58
C ALA A 229 11.66 -1.87 -5.12
N ARG A 230 12.69 -2.46 -5.73
CA ARG A 230 12.75 -2.69 -7.18
C ARG A 230 11.67 -3.66 -7.67
N ALA A 231 11.47 -4.76 -6.93
CA ALA A 231 10.40 -5.72 -7.23
C ALA A 231 9.00 -5.09 -7.12
N ILE A 232 8.77 -4.26 -6.10
CA ILE A 232 7.48 -3.57 -5.91
C ILE A 232 7.26 -2.51 -6.98
N VAL A 233 8.27 -1.74 -7.39
CA VAL A 233 8.15 -0.76 -8.48
C VAL A 233 7.81 -1.47 -9.81
N LYS A 234 8.41 -2.65 -10.09
CA LYS A 234 8.00 -3.49 -11.23
C LYS A 234 6.51 -3.89 -11.15
N ALA A 235 6.05 -4.31 -9.97
CA ALA A 235 4.66 -4.71 -9.77
C ALA A 235 3.68 -3.53 -9.91
N LEU A 236 4.02 -2.34 -9.43
CA LEU A 236 3.24 -1.12 -9.62
C LEU A 236 3.06 -0.79 -11.11
N ARG A 237 4.14 -0.84 -11.88
CA ARG A 237 4.08 -0.64 -13.34
C ARG A 237 3.25 -1.72 -14.01
N TYR A 238 3.38 -2.99 -13.59
CA TYR A 238 2.58 -4.11 -14.11
C TYR A 238 1.08 -3.88 -13.88
N VAL A 239 0.67 -3.47 -12.68
CA VAL A 239 -0.75 -3.16 -12.39
C VAL A 239 -1.31 -2.12 -13.35
N ARG A 240 -0.54 -1.10 -13.68
CA ARG A 240 -1.01 0.00 -14.54
C ARG A 240 -1.06 -0.36 -16.03
N HIS A 241 -0.25 -1.30 -16.48
CA HIS A 241 -0.04 -1.57 -17.91
C HIS A 241 -0.56 -2.94 -18.37
N ASN A 242 -0.89 -3.82 -17.43
CA ASN A 242 -1.42 -5.16 -17.74
C ASN A 242 -2.76 -5.38 -17.01
N ARG A 243 -3.85 -4.89 -17.63
CA ARG A 243 -5.19 -4.93 -17.04
C ARG A 243 -5.62 -6.35 -16.70
N GLU A 244 -5.50 -7.29 -17.63
CA GLU A 244 -5.96 -8.68 -17.44
C GLU A 244 -5.18 -9.39 -16.34
N GLY A 245 -3.85 -9.29 -16.38
CA GLY A 245 -3.01 -9.90 -15.37
C GLY A 245 -3.18 -9.28 -13.99
N ALA A 246 -3.40 -7.97 -13.90
CA ALA A 246 -3.66 -7.28 -12.64
C ALA A 246 -5.02 -7.68 -12.04
N ILE A 247 -6.07 -7.79 -12.88
CA ILE A 247 -7.39 -8.25 -12.44
C ILE A 247 -7.31 -9.70 -11.94
N ALA A 248 -6.66 -10.60 -12.70
CA ALA A 248 -6.51 -12.00 -12.29
C ALA A 248 -5.77 -12.13 -10.94
N ALA A 249 -4.66 -11.38 -10.78
CA ALA A 249 -3.91 -11.36 -9.53
C ALA A 249 -4.72 -10.78 -8.36
N ALA A 250 -5.48 -9.70 -8.62
CA ALA A 250 -6.32 -9.08 -7.60
C ALA A 250 -7.48 -9.99 -7.18
N THR A 251 -8.16 -10.66 -8.12
CA THR A 251 -9.22 -11.64 -7.85
C THR A 251 -8.70 -12.77 -6.96
N LYS A 252 -7.56 -13.36 -7.34
CA LYS A 252 -6.91 -14.42 -6.54
C LYS A 252 -6.52 -13.95 -5.15
N PHE A 253 -5.97 -12.74 -5.03
CA PHE A 253 -5.47 -12.21 -3.76
C PHE A 253 -6.58 -11.76 -2.82
N THR A 254 -7.55 -11.00 -3.33
CA THR A 254 -8.63 -10.43 -2.53
C THR A 254 -9.73 -11.45 -2.22
N GLU A 255 -9.80 -12.54 -3.00
CA GLU A 255 -10.90 -13.55 -2.93
C GLU A 255 -12.27 -12.94 -3.23
N LEU A 256 -12.32 -11.76 -3.86
CA LEU A 256 -13.54 -11.11 -4.31
C LEU A 256 -13.99 -11.67 -5.66
N ASP A 257 -15.28 -11.48 -5.97
CA ASP A 257 -15.83 -11.83 -7.28
C ASP A 257 -15.10 -11.09 -8.41
N ASN A 258 -14.82 -11.80 -9.51
CA ASN A 258 -14.06 -11.25 -10.63
C ASN A 258 -14.76 -10.03 -11.28
N SER A 259 -16.09 -10.03 -11.35
CA SER A 259 -16.85 -8.91 -11.91
C SER A 259 -16.71 -7.65 -11.05
N LEU A 260 -16.67 -7.81 -9.73
CA LEU A 260 -16.41 -6.73 -8.79
C LEU A 260 -14.97 -6.21 -8.92
N VAL A 261 -13.99 -7.11 -9.02
CA VAL A 261 -12.58 -6.73 -9.19
C VAL A 261 -12.36 -5.97 -10.50
N ILE A 262 -13.04 -6.32 -11.59
CA ILE A 262 -13.00 -5.58 -12.86
C ILE A 262 -13.45 -4.14 -12.64
N ARG A 263 -14.61 -3.92 -12.00
CA ARG A 263 -15.14 -2.58 -11.70
C ARG A 263 -14.17 -1.77 -10.81
N MET A 264 -13.63 -2.42 -9.77
CA MET A 264 -12.65 -1.80 -8.89
C MET A 264 -11.37 -1.41 -9.63
N TYR A 265 -10.85 -2.29 -10.50
CA TYR A 265 -9.64 -2.01 -11.27
C TYR A 265 -9.82 -0.79 -12.17
N ASP A 266 -10.93 -0.69 -12.89
CA ASP A 266 -11.17 0.39 -13.85
C ASP A 266 -11.21 1.77 -13.16
N ASP A 267 -11.66 1.84 -11.92
CA ASP A 267 -11.63 3.07 -11.12
C ASP A 267 -10.28 3.34 -10.47
N ILE A 268 -9.61 2.30 -9.95
CA ILE A 268 -8.48 2.43 -9.04
C ILE A 268 -7.13 2.38 -9.76
N ALA A 269 -7.02 1.68 -10.89
CA ALA A 269 -5.73 1.44 -11.53
C ALA A 269 -4.90 2.71 -11.79
N LYS A 270 -5.56 3.83 -12.11
CA LYS A 270 -4.91 5.12 -12.36
C LYS A 270 -4.34 5.78 -11.11
N THR A 271 -4.81 5.38 -9.92
CA THR A 271 -4.32 5.91 -8.64
C THR A 271 -3.06 5.23 -8.16
N PHE A 272 -2.70 4.05 -8.73
CA PHE A 272 -1.42 3.44 -8.41
C PHE A 272 -0.27 4.33 -8.86
N THR A 273 0.68 4.54 -7.97
CA THR A 273 1.92 5.24 -8.32
C THR A 273 2.70 4.43 -9.36
N THR A 274 3.54 5.08 -10.15
CA THR A 274 4.39 4.39 -11.13
C THR A 274 5.70 3.89 -10.54
N ASN A 275 6.08 4.44 -9.40
CA ASN A 275 7.39 4.24 -8.79
C ASN A 275 7.37 4.07 -7.26
N GLY A 276 6.20 3.95 -6.65
CA GLY A 276 6.08 3.77 -5.20
C GLY A 276 6.26 5.05 -4.37
N VAL A 277 6.26 6.22 -5.01
CA VAL A 277 6.52 7.52 -4.38
C VAL A 277 5.30 8.42 -4.52
N VAL A 278 4.96 9.13 -3.48
CA VAL A 278 4.05 10.28 -3.52
C VAL A 278 4.84 11.58 -3.35
N ASP A 279 4.30 12.68 -3.89
CA ASP A 279 4.95 13.98 -3.79
C ASP A 279 4.98 14.52 -2.34
N GLU A 280 5.74 15.59 -2.14
CA GLU A 280 5.87 16.20 -0.82
C GLU A 280 4.57 16.82 -0.30
N GLU A 281 3.67 17.25 -1.19
CA GLU A 281 2.37 17.76 -0.79
C GLU A 281 1.55 16.65 -0.12
N ALA A 282 1.46 15.48 -0.74
CA ALA A 282 0.78 14.32 -0.17
C ALA A 282 1.40 13.90 1.17
N GLN A 283 2.74 13.89 1.27
CA GLN A 283 3.44 13.57 2.52
C GLN A 283 3.13 14.59 3.64
N ARG A 284 3.10 15.89 3.33
CA ARG A 284 2.74 16.94 4.27
C ARG A 284 1.28 16.82 4.71
N ASN A 285 0.39 16.54 3.79
CA ASN A 285 -1.04 16.34 4.09
C ASN A 285 -1.25 15.14 5.01
N ASP A 286 -0.59 14.01 4.75
CA ASP A 286 -0.61 12.83 5.61
C ASP A 286 -0.16 13.19 7.04
N LEU A 287 0.98 13.87 7.17
CA LEU A 287 1.51 14.26 8.47
C LEU A 287 0.61 15.27 9.20
N ALA A 288 0.01 16.22 8.47
CA ALA A 288 -0.91 17.19 9.05
C ALA A 288 -2.15 16.49 9.63
N ILE A 289 -2.75 15.57 8.88
CA ILE A 289 -3.93 14.81 9.32
C ILE A 289 -3.58 13.92 10.53
N VAL A 290 -2.48 13.15 10.41
CA VAL A 290 -2.09 12.23 11.48
C VAL A 290 -1.69 12.98 12.75
N ARG A 291 -1.05 14.15 12.61
CA ARG A 291 -0.70 15.02 13.73
C ARG A 291 -1.93 15.48 14.50
N GLU A 292 -2.97 15.91 13.81
CA GLU A 292 -4.22 16.34 14.45
C GLU A 292 -4.92 15.16 15.14
N ILE A 293 -5.02 14.00 14.48
CA ILE A 293 -5.60 12.78 15.07
C ILE A 293 -4.81 12.33 16.32
N ALA A 294 -3.49 12.46 16.28
CA ALA A 294 -2.60 12.07 17.38
C ALA A 294 -2.56 13.10 18.52
N GLY A 295 -3.13 14.29 18.34
CA GLY A 295 -3.05 15.40 19.29
C GLY A 295 -1.63 15.95 19.44
N VAL A 296 -0.80 15.88 18.39
CA VAL A 296 0.58 16.36 18.36
C VAL A 296 0.63 17.74 17.73
N THR A 297 1.14 18.73 18.47
CA THR A 297 1.26 20.12 17.99
C THR A 297 2.53 20.38 17.19
N GLU A 298 3.59 19.62 17.47
CA GLU A 298 4.88 19.77 16.79
C GLU A 298 4.80 19.41 15.31
N VAL A 299 5.45 20.23 14.47
CA VAL A 299 5.61 19.95 13.03
C VAL A 299 6.77 19.01 12.82
N VAL A 300 6.49 17.81 12.37
CA VAL A 300 7.52 16.79 12.12
C VAL A 300 8.01 16.90 10.67
N PRO A 301 9.32 16.95 10.44
CA PRO A 301 9.89 16.95 9.08
C PRO A 301 9.49 15.68 8.31
N ILE A 302 9.25 15.80 7.01
CA ILE A 302 8.85 14.68 6.14
C ILE A 302 9.85 13.52 6.27
N GLN A 303 11.14 13.83 6.31
CA GLN A 303 12.23 12.85 6.39
C GLN A 303 12.19 12.00 7.67
N ARG A 304 11.49 12.47 8.71
CA ARG A 304 11.30 11.67 9.93
C ARG A 304 10.38 10.49 9.70
N ALA A 305 9.42 10.61 8.78
CA ALA A 305 8.37 9.64 8.54
C ALA A 305 8.49 8.89 7.20
N TYR A 306 9.19 9.48 6.22
CA TYR A 306 9.30 8.94 4.87
C TYR A 306 10.75 8.77 4.43
N ASP A 307 11.02 7.64 3.76
CA ASP A 307 12.25 7.41 3.01
C ASP A 307 11.92 6.69 1.70
N PHE A 308 11.68 7.47 0.65
CA PHE A 308 11.45 6.95 -0.70
C PHE A 308 12.72 6.82 -1.54
N SER A 309 13.92 6.93 -0.94
CA SER A 309 15.20 6.89 -1.67
C SER A 309 15.36 5.58 -2.46
N PHE A 310 15.05 4.46 -1.85
CA PHE A 310 15.11 3.13 -2.50
C PHE A 310 14.13 2.99 -3.66
N ALA A 311 12.92 3.49 -3.50
CA ALA A 311 11.91 3.47 -4.55
C ALA A 311 12.32 4.36 -5.74
N ARG A 312 12.83 5.58 -5.49
CA ARG A 312 13.38 6.47 -6.52
C ARG A 312 14.58 5.84 -7.23
N GLN A 313 15.50 5.23 -6.49
CA GLN A 313 16.65 4.55 -7.07
C GLN A 313 16.21 3.36 -7.95
N ALA A 314 15.26 2.57 -7.50
CA ALA A 314 14.69 1.47 -8.26
C ALA A 314 14.07 1.97 -9.58
N ASP A 315 13.28 3.05 -9.51
CA ASP A 315 12.66 3.69 -10.68
C ASP A 315 13.71 4.12 -11.72
N GLN A 316 14.76 4.83 -11.27
CA GLN A 316 15.86 5.26 -12.13
C GLN A 316 16.59 4.08 -12.78
N GLN A 317 16.86 3.02 -12.02
CA GLN A 317 17.53 1.82 -12.54
C GLN A 317 16.68 1.13 -13.62
N LEU A 318 15.36 1.00 -13.40
CA LEU A 318 14.44 0.40 -14.35
C LEU A 318 14.29 1.24 -15.62
N ILE A 319 14.28 2.58 -15.51
CA ILE A 319 14.27 3.50 -16.67
C ILE A 319 15.57 3.33 -17.46
N LYS A 320 16.74 3.37 -16.79
CA LYS A 320 18.05 3.21 -17.43
C LYS A 320 18.20 1.84 -18.14
N ALA A 321 17.61 0.79 -17.57
CA ALA A 321 17.60 -0.55 -18.15
C ALA A 321 16.56 -0.73 -19.27
N GLY A 322 15.75 0.28 -19.59
CA GLY A 322 14.65 0.17 -20.56
C GLY A 322 13.61 -0.87 -20.16
N TRP A 323 13.47 -1.17 -18.86
CA TRP A 323 12.56 -2.20 -18.39
C TRP A 323 11.11 -1.81 -18.63
N LYS A 324 10.34 -2.75 -19.20
CA LYS A 324 8.89 -2.64 -19.45
C LYS A 324 8.17 -3.80 -18.77
N PRO A 325 6.94 -3.59 -18.22
CA PRO A 325 6.12 -4.63 -17.60
C PRO A 325 5.60 -5.64 -18.60
#